data_94875d2a443c6a0510ae9eb6d5e44077
#
_entry.id   94875d2a443c6a0510ae9eb6d5e44077
#
_cell.length_a   1.000
_cell.length_b   1.000
_cell.length_c   1.000
_cell.angle_alpha   90.00
_cell.angle_beta   90.00
_cell.angle_gamma   90.00
#
_symmetry.space_group_name_H-M   'P 1'
#
loop_
_entity.id
_entity.type
_entity.pdbx_description
1 polymer ?
#
loop_
_entity_poly.entity_id
_entity_poly.type
_entity_poly.pdbx_seq_one_letter_code
_entity_poly.pdbx_strand_id
1 'polypeptide(L)'
;MSATASGDAANISVEAALRGDMTIGDIRLTPDVLRAQASIAREHDNPQMAASLERAAEMCQLPDEDIMSLYEALRPHRSTAAELDAWVERLQAAGAPACAAYVADARSAYERRDLLRVAAEPRSADVR
;
A
#
# COMPACT_ATOMS: atom_id res chain seq x y z
N MET A 1 15.63 24.12 17.79
CA MET A 1 15.40 23.79 17.49
C MET A 1 14.98 22.99 16.96
N SER A 2 14.86 22.68 16.64
CA SER A 2 14.39 22.28 16.17
C SER A 2 14.29 21.23 15.78
N ALA A 3 14.61 20.96 16.13
CA ALA A 3 14.64 19.80 15.98
C ALA A 3 14.18 19.29 14.77
N THR A 4 14.50 18.36 14.41
CA THR A 4 14.04 17.93 13.33
C THR A 4 12.69 17.59 13.50
N ALA A 5 11.91 18.22 12.77
CA ALA A 5 10.53 18.24 12.97
C ALA A 5 9.88 16.88 12.82
N SER A 6 10.29 16.07 11.90
CA SER A 6 9.55 14.84 11.66
C SER A 6 9.76 13.85 12.80
N GLY A 7 10.95 13.74 13.34
CA GLY A 7 11.19 12.85 14.45
C GLY A 7 10.46 13.32 15.69
N ASP A 8 10.49 14.61 15.92
CA ASP A 8 9.82 15.15 17.07
C ASP A 8 8.32 15.02 16.98
N ALA A 9 7.77 15.21 15.78
CA ALA A 9 6.34 15.09 15.60
C ALA A 9 5.84 13.68 15.91
N ALA A 10 6.57 12.67 15.47
CA ALA A 10 6.17 11.30 15.73
C ALA A 10 6.24 10.98 17.20
N ASN A 11 7.31 11.43 17.88
CA ASN A 11 7.45 11.16 19.31
C ASN A 11 6.41 11.89 20.13
N ILE A 12 6.13 13.13 19.77
CA ILE A 12 5.13 13.91 20.49
C ILE A 12 3.76 13.27 20.37
N SER A 13 3.44 12.77 19.18
CA SER A 13 2.15 12.13 18.96
C SER A 13 1.98 10.86 19.79
N VAL A 14 3.03 10.04 19.87
CA VAL A 14 2.96 8.82 20.66
C VAL A 14 2.83 9.15 22.13
N GLU A 15 3.63 10.07 22.62
CA GLU A 15 3.56 10.45 24.02
C GLU A 15 2.21 11.03 24.40
N ALA A 16 1.69 11.91 23.56
CA ALA A 16 0.40 12.51 23.83
C ALA A 16 -0.72 11.48 23.84
N ALA A 17 -0.66 10.53 22.91
CA ALA A 17 -1.66 9.48 22.86
C ALA A 17 -1.60 8.62 24.12
N LEU A 18 -0.40 8.32 24.59
CA LEU A 18 -0.23 7.51 25.80
C LEU A 18 -0.77 8.23 27.04
N ARG A 19 -0.68 9.55 27.04
CA ARG A 19 -1.21 10.33 28.15
C ARG A 19 -2.72 10.58 28.04
N GLY A 20 -3.31 10.25 26.90
CA GLY A 20 -4.72 10.53 26.70
C GLY A 20 -5.02 11.99 26.42
N ASP A 21 -4.00 12.75 26.05
CA ASP A 21 -4.15 14.18 25.81
C ASP A 21 -4.58 14.52 24.39
N MET A 22 -4.53 13.57 23.49
CA MET A 22 -4.83 13.83 22.09
C MET A 22 -6.21 13.40 21.72
N THR A 23 -6.85 14.16 20.86
CA THR A 23 -8.10 13.76 20.24
C THR A 23 -7.77 13.09 18.91
N ILE A 24 -8.78 12.45 18.33
CA ILE A 24 -8.60 11.82 17.03
C ILE A 24 -8.14 12.83 15.99
N GLY A 25 -8.62 14.08 16.08
CA GLY A 25 -8.24 15.11 15.13
C GLY A 25 -6.78 15.51 15.21
N ASP A 26 -6.12 15.25 16.34
CA ASP A 26 -4.72 15.60 16.50
C ASP A 26 -3.79 14.52 15.97
N ILE A 27 -4.29 13.32 15.73
CA ILE A 27 -3.48 12.21 15.26
C ILE A 27 -3.59 12.16 13.75
N ARG A 28 -2.52 12.52 13.07
CA ARG A 28 -2.50 12.52 11.62
C ARG A 28 -1.49 11.53 11.11
N LEU A 29 -1.94 10.68 10.23
CA LEU A 29 -1.05 9.76 9.54
C LEU A 29 -0.62 10.43 8.26
N THR A 30 0.60 10.94 8.26
CA THR A 30 1.18 11.56 7.07
C THR A 30 2.23 10.62 6.50
N PRO A 31 2.59 10.78 5.24
CA PRO A 31 3.65 9.95 4.66
C PRO A 31 4.94 10.02 5.46
N ASP A 32 5.31 11.19 5.96
CA ASP A 32 6.56 11.34 6.70
C ASP A 32 6.52 10.58 8.01
N VAL A 33 5.40 10.63 8.73
CA VAL A 33 5.25 9.89 9.98
C VAL A 33 5.33 8.40 9.71
N LEU A 34 4.66 7.94 8.66
CA LEU A 34 4.66 6.52 8.34
C LEU A 34 6.04 6.03 7.94
N ARG A 35 6.79 6.85 7.20
CA ARG A 35 8.16 6.48 6.82
C ARG A 35 9.08 6.46 8.02
N ALA A 36 8.89 7.39 8.96
CA ALA A 36 9.68 7.39 10.18
C ALA A 36 9.42 6.13 10.99
N GLN A 37 8.18 5.71 11.08
CA GLN A 37 7.83 4.49 11.78
C GLN A 37 8.36 3.26 11.06
N ALA A 38 8.42 3.30 9.73
CA ALA A 38 9.01 2.20 8.98
C ALA A 38 10.48 2.03 9.30
N SER A 39 11.20 3.15 9.42
CA SER A 39 12.61 3.10 9.80
C SER A 39 12.80 2.48 11.17
N ILE A 40 11.95 2.86 12.11
CA ILE A 40 12.01 2.30 13.46
C ILE A 40 11.74 0.80 13.41
N ALA A 41 10.75 0.38 12.62
CA ALA A 41 10.45 -1.03 12.50
C ALA A 41 11.64 -1.82 11.95
N ARG A 42 12.37 -1.25 10.98
CA ARG A 42 13.56 -1.90 10.45
C ARG A 42 14.64 -2.02 11.51
N GLU A 43 14.83 -0.97 12.31
CA GLU A 43 15.83 -1.01 13.37
C GLU A 43 15.52 -2.08 14.41
N HIS A 44 14.24 -2.40 14.57
CA HIS A 44 13.82 -3.44 15.51
C HIS A 44 13.59 -4.77 14.82
N ASP A 45 14.17 -4.94 13.65
CA ASP A 45 14.16 -6.23 12.92
C ASP A 45 12.75 -6.68 12.60
N ASN A 46 11.91 -5.74 12.18
CA ASN A 46 10.55 -6.05 11.79
C ASN A 46 10.31 -5.56 10.36
N PRO A 47 10.87 -6.26 9.37
CA PRO A 47 10.78 -5.80 7.99
C PRO A 47 9.37 -5.86 7.41
N GLN A 48 8.52 -6.76 7.89
CA GLN A 48 7.16 -6.84 7.38
C GLN A 48 6.34 -5.62 7.78
N MET A 49 6.49 -5.20 9.03
CA MET A 49 5.82 -3.99 9.47
C MET A 49 6.37 -2.77 8.74
N ALA A 50 7.69 -2.72 8.51
CA ALA A 50 8.28 -1.62 7.77
C ALA A 50 7.70 -1.55 6.37
N ALA A 51 7.57 -2.69 5.69
CA ALA A 51 7.01 -2.71 4.35
C ALA A 51 5.54 -2.24 4.34
N SER A 52 4.76 -2.65 5.33
CA SER A 52 3.38 -2.22 5.42
C SER A 52 3.28 -0.71 5.62
N LEU A 53 4.15 -0.15 6.46
CA LEU A 53 4.14 1.28 6.72
C LEU A 53 4.56 2.06 5.49
N GLU A 54 5.50 1.53 4.72
CA GLU A 54 5.92 2.18 3.47
C GLU A 54 4.80 2.18 2.45
N ARG A 55 4.09 1.07 2.33
CA ARG A 55 2.94 1.03 1.43
C ARG A 55 1.87 2.03 1.85
N ALA A 56 1.63 2.11 3.16
CA ALA A 56 0.65 3.08 3.67
C ALA A 56 1.07 4.51 3.35
N ALA A 57 2.37 4.81 3.46
CA ALA A 57 2.87 6.14 3.13
C ALA A 57 2.61 6.48 1.66
N GLU A 58 2.86 5.53 0.77
CA GLU A 58 2.61 5.74 -0.65
C GLU A 58 1.12 5.92 -0.93
N MET A 59 0.29 5.13 -0.25
CA MET A 59 -1.16 5.19 -0.47
C MET A 59 -1.73 6.54 -0.06
N CYS A 60 -1.11 7.22 0.90
CA CYS A 60 -1.55 8.57 1.26
C CYS A 60 -1.48 9.53 0.10
N GLN A 61 -0.68 9.24 -0.91
CA GLN A 61 -0.45 10.13 -2.04
C GLN A 61 -1.18 9.71 -3.31
N LEU A 62 -1.89 8.59 -3.25
CA LEU A 62 -2.66 8.11 -4.40
C LEU A 62 -4.09 8.61 -4.31
N PRO A 63 -4.73 8.87 -5.46
CA PRO A 63 -6.15 9.24 -5.44
C PRO A 63 -7.00 8.12 -4.84
N ASP A 64 -8.04 8.50 -4.12
CA ASP A 64 -8.92 7.53 -3.48
C ASP A 64 -9.51 6.55 -4.47
N GLU A 65 -9.91 7.03 -5.63
CA GLU A 65 -10.50 6.14 -6.64
C GLU A 65 -9.50 5.12 -7.14
N ASP A 66 -8.21 5.47 -7.20
CA ASP A 66 -7.19 4.50 -7.59
C ASP A 66 -7.03 3.43 -6.52
N ILE A 67 -7.07 3.83 -5.26
CA ILE A 67 -6.98 2.88 -4.16
C ILE A 67 -8.17 1.92 -4.18
N MET A 68 -9.36 2.44 -4.39
CA MET A 68 -10.55 1.59 -4.45
C MET A 68 -10.50 0.65 -5.63
N SER A 69 -10.05 1.13 -6.79
CA SER A 69 -9.91 0.29 -7.97
C SER A 69 -8.88 -0.81 -7.75
N LEU A 70 -7.80 -0.48 -7.04
CA LEU A 70 -6.77 -1.47 -6.76
C LEU A 70 -7.29 -2.55 -5.80
N TYR A 71 -8.01 -2.15 -4.76
CA TYR A 71 -8.63 -3.13 -3.87
C TYR A 71 -9.55 -4.08 -4.64
N GLU A 72 -10.34 -3.53 -5.56
CA GLU A 72 -11.22 -4.36 -6.36
C GLU A 72 -10.42 -5.30 -7.26
N ALA A 73 -9.35 -4.78 -7.85
CA ALA A 73 -8.51 -5.59 -8.75
C ALA A 73 -7.83 -6.74 -8.03
N LEU A 74 -7.56 -6.58 -6.73
CA LEU A 74 -6.87 -7.61 -5.96
C LEU A 74 -7.79 -8.66 -5.35
N ARG A 75 -9.09 -8.56 -5.59
CA ARG A 75 -9.99 -9.60 -5.11
C ARG A 75 -9.79 -10.86 -5.95
N PRO A 76 -9.93 -12.05 -5.33
CA PRO A 76 -9.74 -13.29 -6.10
C PRO A 76 -10.63 -13.36 -7.32
N HIS A 77 -10.07 -13.81 -8.42
CA HIS A 77 -10.76 -14.03 -9.70
C HIS A 77 -11.27 -12.75 -10.35
N ARG A 78 -10.76 -11.60 -9.96
CA ARG A 78 -11.18 -10.34 -10.57
C ARG A 78 -10.26 -9.88 -11.68
N SER A 79 -8.96 -10.18 -11.60
CA SER A 79 -7.99 -9.66 -12.55
C SER A 79 -7.25 -10.78 -13.23
N THR A 80 -6.90 -10.55 -14.50
CA THR A 80 -5.96 -11.41 -15.20
C THR A 80 -4.53 -11.03 -14.79
N ALA A 81 -3.58 -11.90 -15.12
CA ALA A 81 -2.17 -11.58 -14.88
C ALA A 81 -1.77 -10.29 -15.56
N ALA A 82 -2.22 -10.08 -16.80
CA ALA A 82 -1.87 -8.88 -17.54
C ALA A 82 -2.43 -7.62 -16.87
N GLU A 83 -3.63 -7.71 -16.31
CA GLU A 83 -4.22 -6.58 -15.64
C GLU A 83 -3.45 -6.22 -14.38
N LEU A 84 -2.98 -7.22 -13.63
CA LEU A 84 -2.16 -6.93 -12.45
C LEU A 84 -0.78 -6.41 -12.84
N ASP A 85 -0.22 -6.91 -13.94
CA ASP A 85 1.05 -6.36 -14.43
C ASP A 85 0.90 -4.89 -14.80
N ALA A 86 -0.24 -4.53 -15.40
CA ALA A 86 -0.49 -3.13 -15.73
C ALA A 86 -0.60 -2.27 -14.47
N TRP A 87 -1.18 -2.82 -13.40
CA TRP A 87 -1.22 -2.10 -12.14
C TRP A 87 0.18 -1.87 -11.56
N VAL A 88 1.06 -2.86 -11.69
CA VAL A 88 2.44 -2.70 -11.22
C VAL A 88 3.10 -1.52 -11.94
N GLU A 89 2.96 -1.46 -13.26
CA GLU A 89 3.55 -0.37 -14.02
C GLU A 89 2.95 0.99 -13.64
N ARG A 90 1.64 1.02 -13.45
CA ARG A 90 0.95 2.24 -13.09
C ARG A 90 1.39 2.75 -11.73
N LEU A 91 1.56 1.85 -10.77
CA LEU A 91 2.00 2.23 -9.44
C LEU A 91 3.45 2.71 -9.44
N GLN A 92 4.31 2.07 -10.24
CA GLN A 92 5.68 2.53 -10.37
C GLN A 92 5.73 3.93 -10.96
N ALA A 93 4.93 4.19 -11.99
CA ALA A 93 4.88 5.49 -12.61
C ALA A 93 4.33 6.55 -11.66
N ALA A 94 3.49 6.16 -10.74
CA ALA A 94 2.91 7.08 -9.77
C ALA A 94 3.81 7.32 -8.55
N GLY A 95 5.00 6.73 -8.54
CA GLY A 95 5.91 6.92 -7.41
C GLY A 95 5.56 6.06 -6.21
N ALA A 96 4.94 4.90 -6.44
CA ALA A 96 4.53 4.00 -5.37
C ALA A 96 5.18 2.62 -5.56
N PRO A 97 6.52 2.54 -5.44
CA PRO A 97 7.22 1.28 -5.70
C PRO A 97 6.92 0.18 -4.67
N ALA A 98 6.66 0.52 -3.42
CA ALA A 98 6.34 -0.51 -2.43
C ALA A 98 4.98 -1.11 -2.72
N CYS A 99 4.02 -0.29 -3.12
CA CYS A 99 2.71 -0.79 -3.55
C CYS A 99 2.85 -1.64 -4.80
N ALA A 100 3.70 -1.21 -5.75
CA ALA A 100 3.93 -1.98 -6.97
C ALA A 100 4.52 -3.35 -6.65
N ALA A 101 5.48 -3.40 -5.73
CA ALA A 101 6.07 -4.67 -5.34
C ALA A 101 5.04 -5.60 -4.70
N TYR A 102 4.15 -5.03 -3.89
CA TYR A 102 3.10 -5.82 -3.26
C TYR A 102 2.19 -6.44 -4.32
N VAL A 103 1.79 -5.67 -5.32
CA VAL A 103 0.93 -6.18 -6.38
C VAL A 103 1.65 -7.24 -7.21
N ALA A 104 2.95 -7.04 -7.47
CA ALA A 104 3.73 -8.03 -8.20
C ALA A 104 3.79 -9.36 -7.43
N ASP A 105 3.98 -9.28 -6.11
CA ASP A 105 3.97 -10.48 -5.28
C ASP A 105 2.61 -11.15 -5.26
N ALA A 106 1.55 -10.34 -5.18
CA ALA A 106 0.19 -10.88 -5.22
C ALA A 106 -0.09 -11.57 -6.55
N ARG A 107 0.36 -10.95 -7.64
CA ARG A 107 0.17 -11.54 -8.96
C ARG A 107 0.82 -12.91 -9.05
N SER A 108 2.03 -13.06 -8.53
CA SER A 108 2.71 -14.34 -8.54
C SER A 108 1.99 -15.36 -7.66
N ALA A 109 1.56 -14.92 -6.47
CA ALA A 109 0.85 -15.82 -5.56
C ALA A 109 -0.48 -16.27 -6.15
N TYR A 110 -1.18 -15.35 -6.81
CA TYR A 110 -2.48 -15.67 -7.40
C TYR A 110 -2.32 -16.66 -8.56
N GLU A 111 -1.24 -16.53 -9.31
CA GLU A 111 -0.98 -17.49 -10.37
C GLU A 111 -0.75 -18.89 -9.78
N ARG A 112 0.02 -18.98 -8.73
CA ARG A 112 0.30 -20.30 -8.10
C ARG A 112 -0.95 -20.89 -7.46
N ARG A 113 -1.86 -20.05 -6.97
CA ARG A 113 -3.06 -20.49 -6.27
C ARG A 113 -4.30 -20.57 -7.15
N ASP A 114 -4.13 -20.26 -8.43
CA ASP A 114 -5.26 -20.28 -9.37
C ASP A 114 -6.36 -19.31 -8.96
N LEU A 115 -5.93 -18.09 -8.58
CA LEU A 115 -6.85 -17.03 -8.16
C LEU A 115 -6.95 -15.91 -9.19
N LEU A 116 -6.33 -16.07 -10.35
CA LEU A 116 -6.46 -15.08 -11.40
C LEU A 116 -7.70 -15.37 -12.22
N ARG A 117 -8.26 -14.28 -12.81
CA ARG A 117 -9.35 -14.44 -13.74
C ARG A 117 -8.79 -14.94 -15.07
N VAL A 118 -9.43 -15.91 -15.63
CA VAL A 118 -9.04 -16.40 -16.94
C VAL A 118 -9.47 -15.38 -17.98
N ALA A 119 -8.55 -15.00 -18.86
CA ALA A 119 -8.88 -14.03 -19.89
C ALA A 119 -9.98 -14.59 -20.79
N ALA A 120 -10.94 -13.73 -21.10
CA ALA A 120 -12.05 -14.17 -21.93
C ALA A 120 -11.56 -14.50 -23.31
N GLU A 121 -12.11 -15.57 -23.85
CA GLU A 121 -11.79 -15.94 -25.21
C GLU A 121 -12.53 -15.04 -26.16
N PRO A 122 -11.89 -14.55 -27.16
CA PRO A 122 -12.59 -13.68 -28.10
C PRO A 122 -13.77 -14.32 -28.68
N ARG A 123 -13.73 -15.59 -28.97
CA ARG A 123 -14.80 -16.15 -29.58
C ARG A 123 -15.82 -16.59 -28.65
N SER A 124 -15.54 -16.55 -27.39
CA SER A 124 -16.54 -16.93 -26.46
C SER A 124 -17.75 -16.22 -26.65
N ALA A 125 -17.56 -15.16 -27.21
CA ALA A 125 -18.63 -14.47 -27.48
C ALA A 125 -19.26 -15.07 -28.58
N ASP A 126 -18.71 -15.64 -29.13
CA ASP A 126 -19.18 -15.88 -30.20
C ASP A 126 -19.88 -16.88 -30.29
N VAL A 127 -19.94 -17.30 -29.86
CA VAL A 127 -20.52 -18.11 -29.99
C VAL A 127 -21.64 -18.10 -30.11
N ARG A 128 -21.81 -17.99 -30.45
CA ARG A 128 -22.65 -17.94 -30.57
C ARG A 128 -23.40 -18.08 -30.62
#